data_df29bb2cb5f2608ac86a6d35782bfb9b
#
_entry.id   df29bb2cb5f2608ac86a6d35782bfb9b
#
_cell.length_a   1.000
_cell.length_b   1.000
_cell.length_c   1.000
_cell.angle_alpha   90.00
_cell.angle_beta   90.00
_cell.angle_gamma   90.00
#
_symmetry.space_group_name_H-M   'P 1'
#
loop_
_entity.id
_entity.type
_entity.pdbx_description
1 polymer ?
#
loop_
_entity_poly.entity_id
_entity_poly.type
_entity_poly.pdbx_seq_one_letter_code
_entity_poly.pdbx_strand_id
1 'polypeptide(L)'
;MAAHRSAHQPRDPDWELRGRASFARQPLMQTLGVTLEALAPGEVTMAMPFAPHILQQHGFVHAGALTALVDNACGFAAMSLMPKGTGVLTVEFKMNLMSPGKGDRFLGVGKVIRPGKTIMVTLGECFAETKGERKLVALMTATMMVVDSPGIVD
;
A
#
# COMPACT_ATOMS: atom_id res chain seq x y z
N MET A 1 22.54 1.02 9.82
CA MET A 1 21.22 0.39 10.02
C MET A 1 21.12 -0.80 9.07
N ALA A 2 21.03 -2.02 9.58
CA ALA A 2 20.94 -3.22 8.75
C ALA A 2 19.60 -3.18 7.98
N ALA A 3 19.67 -3.26 6.66
CA ALA A 3 18.48 -3.45 5.82
C ALA A 3 17.80 -4.74 6.29
N HIS A 4 16.56 -4.62 6.74
CA HIS A 4 15.75 -5.78 7.06
C HIS A 4 15.56 -6.57 5.76
N ARG A 5 16.33 -7.66 5.59
CA ARG A 5 16.11 -8.57 4.47
C ARG A 5 14.71 -9.16 4.66
N SER A 6 13.80 -8.82 3.75
CA SER A 6 12.50 -9.47 3.67
C SER A 6 12.69 -10.98 3.65
N ALA A 7 11.90 -11.70 4.47
CA ALA A 7 11.88 -13.17 4.49
C ALA A 7 11.26 -13.78 3.22
N HIS A 8 10.71 -12.95 2.32
CA HIS A 8 10.00 -13.38 1.12
C HIS A 8 10.88 -13.28 -0.13
N GLN A 9 10.71 -14.23 -1.05
CA GLN A 9 11.37 -14.23 -2.35
C GLN A 9 10.35 -13.94 -3.45
N PRO A 10 10.61 -12.94 -4.34
CA PRO A 10 9.79 -12.70 -5.52
C PRO A 10 9.78 -13.91 -6.45
N ARG A 11 8.65 -14.12 -7.14
CA ARG A 11 8.51 -15.14 -8.19
C ARG A 11 8.86 -14.59 -9.59
N ASP A 12 8.99 -13.28 -9.71
CA ASP A 12 9.36 -12.55 -10.91
C ASP A 12 10.71 -11.87 -10.66
N PRO A 13 11.77 -12.10 -11.43
CA PRO A 13 13.04 -11.40 -11.27
C PRO A 13 12.93 -9.90 -11.55
N ASP A 14 11.95 -9.46 -12.35
CA ASP A 14 11.72 -8.05 -12.72
C ASP A 14 10.67 -7.36 -11.82
N TRP A 15 10.33 -7.96 -10.68
CA TRP A 15 9.26 -7.51 -9.78
C TRP A 15 9.33 -6.02 -9.41
N GLU A 16 10.53 -5.48 -9.17
CA GLU A 16 10.71 -4.07 -8.78
C GLU A 16 10.39 -3.13 -9.94
N LEU A 17 10.93 -3.43 -11.13
CA LEU A 17 10.67 -2.64 -12.34
C LEU A 17 9.17 -2.64 -12.67
N ARG A 18 8.55 -3.81 -12.63
CA ARG A 18 7.11 -3.99 -12.84
C ARG A 18 6.29 -3.18 -11.83
N GLY A 19 6.63 -3.27 -10.53
CA GLY A 19 5.95 -2.54 -9.48
C GLY A 19 6.01 -1.03 -9.66
N ARG A 20 7.17 -0.49 -9.97
CA ARG A 20 7.31 0.94 -10.24
C ARG A 20 6.54 1.39 -11.48
N ALA A 21 6.55 0.59 -12.54
CA ALA A 21 5.82 0.88 -13.78
C ALA A 21 4.30 0.81 -13.57
N SER A 22 3.81 -0.18 -12.80
CA SER A 22 2.39 -0.32 -12.45
C SER A 22 1.92 0.85 -11.58
N PHE A 23 2.66 1.20 -10.55
CA PHE A 23 2.35 2.35 -9.68
C PHE A 23 2.22 3.66 -10.47
N ALA A 24 3.11 3.91 -11.43
CA ALA A 24 3.09 5.14 -12.24
C ALA A 24 1.83 5.29 -13.10
N ARG A 25 1.09 4.20 -13.33
CA ARG A 25 -0.15 4.21 -14.14
C ARG A 25 -1.43 4.42 -13.33
N GLN A 26 -1.35 4.62 -12.00
CA GLN A 26 -2.54 4.71 -11.14
C GLN A 26 -3.05 6.16 -11.01
N PRO A 27 -4.18 6.54 -11.66
CA PRO A 27 -4.70 7.91 -11.61
C PRO A 27 -5.11 8.35 -10.21
N LEU A 28 -5.69 7.44 -9.39
CA LEU A 28 -6.10 7.78 -8.03
C LEU A 28 -4.91 8.17 -7.16
N MET A 29 -3.79 7.45 -7.26
CA MET A 29 -2.59 7.75 -6.49
C MET A 29 -2.00 9.10 -6.90
N GLN A 30 -2.03 9.43 -8.19
CA GLN A 30 -1.65 10.75 -8.71
C GLN A 30 -2.55 11.85 -8.14
N THR A 31 -3.88 11.64 -8.12
CA THR A 31 -4.85 12.59 -7.55
C THR A 31 -4.62 12.84 -6.06
N LEU A 32 -4.28 11.80 -5.30
CA LEU A 32 -3.97 11.90 -3.87
C LEU A 32 -2.54 12.40 -3.59
N GLY A 33 -1.71 12.56 -4.62
CA GLY A 33 -0.30 12.94 -4.49
C GLY A 33 0.57 11.88 -3.81
N VAL A 34 0.16 10.61 -3.91
CA VAL A 34 0.89 9.49 -3.29
C VAL A 34 2.19 9.22 -4.02
N THR A 35 3.25 9.00 -3.25
CA THR A 35 4.57 8.60 -3.75
C THR A 35 4.97 7.23 -3.21
N LEU A 36 5.71 6.47 -4.01
CA LEU A 36 6.29 5.18 -3.60
C LEU A 36 7.66 5.44 -2.96
N GLU A 37 7.76 5.36 -1.64
CA GLU A 37 8.99 5.65 -0.90
C GLU A 37 9.93 4.44 -0.78
N ALA A 38 9.37 3.26 -0.50
CA ALA A 38 10.14 2.02 -0.41
C ALA A 38 9.36 0.86 -1.02
N LEU A 39 10.08 0.04 -1.77
CA LEU A 39 9.56 -1.17 -2.39
C LEU A 39 10.55 -2.30 -2.11
N ALA A 40 10.11 -3.27 -1.32
CA ALA A 40 10.85 -4.49 -1.00
C ALA A 40 9.94 -5.71 -1.19
N PRO A 41 10.49 -6.91 -1.38
CA PRO A 41 9.68 -8.12 -1.53
C PRO A 41 8.78 -8.33 -0.31
N GLY A 42 7.46 -8.24 -0.51
CA GLY A 42 6.45 -8.41 0.54
C GLY A 42 6.30 -7.22 1.49
N GLU A 43 6.97 -6.10 1.27
CA GLU A 43 6.82 -4.89 2.09
C GLU A 43 6.93 -3.63 1.23
N VAL A 44 5.96 -2.72 1.38
CA VAL A 44 5.90 -1.46 0.62
C VAL A 44 5.55 -0.31 1.54
N THR A 45 6.25 0.81 1.37
CA THR A 45 5.92 2.09 2.02
C THR A 45 5.55 3.12 0.97
N MET A 46 4.40 3.74 1.14
CA MET A 46 3.90 4.85 0.32
C MET A 46 3.65 6.06 1.21
N ALA A 47 3.82 7.26 0.66
CA ALA A 47 3.54 8.51 1.36
C ALA A 47 2.48 9.32 0.63
N MET A 48 1.55 9.91 1.38
CA MET A 48 0.53 10.83 0.93
C MET A 48 0.70 12.16 1.66
N PRO A 49 0.91 13.29 0.97
CA PRO A 49 1.01 14.58 1.61
C PRO A 49 -0.36 15.02 2.16
N PHE A 50 -0.35 15.84 3.20
CA PHE A 50 -1.56 16.57 3.59
C PHE A 50 -1.95 17.55 2.48
N ALA A 51 -3.23 17.54 2.10
CA ALA A 51 -3.76 18.45 1.10
C ALA A 51 -5.25 18.79 1.39
N PRO A 52 -5.71 20.02 1.10
CA PRO A 52 -7.09 20.42 1.41
C PRO A 52 -8.16 19.56 0.72
N HIS A 53 -7.89 19.05 -0.47
CA HIS A 53 -8.84 18.28 -1.26
C HIS A 53 -9.06 16.82 -0.80
N ILE A 54 -8.25 16.35 0.16
CA ILE A 54 -8.41 15.01 0.74
C ILE A 54 -9.05 15.05 2.14
N LEU A 55 -9.54 16.21 2.57
CA LEU A 55 -10.13 16.40 3.89
C LEU A 55 -11.63 16.06 3.90
N GLN A 56 -12.10 15.62 5.05
CA GLN A 56 -13.53 15.61 5.36
C GLN A 56 -13.94 16.97 5.97
N GLN A 57 -15.23 17.19 6.19
CA GLN A 57 -15.81 18.48 6.60
C GLN A 57 -15.30 19.04 7.94
N HIS A 58 -14.66 18.24 8.78
CA HIS A 58 -14.11 18.68 10.09
C HIS A 58 -12.58 18.97 10.03
N GLY A 59 -11.98 18.98 8.83
CA GLY A 59 -10.57 19.32 8.63
C GLY A 59 -9.57 18.19 8.88
N PHE A 60 -10.03 16.96 9.11
CA PHE A 60 -9.17 15.78 9.15
C PHE A 60 -9.09 15.12 7.77
N VAL A 61 -8.02 14.40 7.51
CA VAL A 61 -7.95 13.58 6.29
C VAL A 61 -9.08 12.56 6.27
N HIS A 62 -9.78 12.49 5.13
CA HIS A 62 -10.90 11.58 4.96
C HIS A 62 -10.47 10.13 5.11
N ALA A 63 -11.26 9.32 5.82
CA ALA A 63 -10.99 7.89 6.01
C ALA A 63 -10.78 7.15 4.69
N GLY A 64 -11.53 7.51 3.64
CA GLY A 64 -11.37 6.94 2.30
C GLY A 64 -9.99 7.19 1.68
N ALA A 65 -9.39 8.37 1.91
CA ALA A 65 -8.04 8.66 1.42
C ALA A 65 -6.97 7.82 2.16
N LEU A 66 -7.09 7.70 3.49
CA LEU A 66 -6.21 6.82 4.28
C LEU A 66 -6.38 5.35 3.89
N THR A 67 -7.62 4.92 3.63
CA THR A 67 -7.91 3.55 3.17
C THR A 67 -7.29 3.29 1.80
N ALA A 68 -7.42 4.19 0.84
CA ALA A 68 -6.83 4.06 -0.49
C ALA A 68 -5.31 3.96 -0.42
N LEU A 69 -4.66 4.77 0.43
CA LEU A 69 -3.21 4.72 0.66
C LEU A 69 -2.76 3.35 1.16
N VAL A 70 -3.43 2.83 2.19
CA VAL A 70 -3.04 1.58 2.86
C VAL A 70 -3.38 0.35 2.02
N ASP A 71 -4.56 0.33 1.38
CA ASP A 71 -4.96 -0.74 0.45
C ASP A 71 -3.96 -0.86 -0.69
N ASN A 72 -3.54 0.28 -1.26
CA ASN A 72 -2.54 0.29 -2.32
C ASN A 72 -1.18 -0.23 -1.84
N ALA A 73 -0.71 0.18 -0.67
CA ALA A 73 0.53 -0.35 -0.09
C ALA A 73 0.46 -1.87 0.13
N CYS A 74 -0.68 -2.39 0.59
CA CYS A 74 -0.93 -3.83 0.74
C CYS A 74 -0.95 -4.56 -0.61
N GLY A 75 -1.62 -3.98 -1.62
CA GLY A 75 -1.67 -4.53 -2.97
C GLY A 75 -0.29 -4.65 -3.60
N PHE A 76 0.54 -3.59 -3.51
CA PHE A 76 1.90 -3.61 -4.05
C PHE A 76 2.85 -4.51 -3.26
N ALA A 77 2.67 -4.64 -1.95
CA ALA A 77 3.40 -5.64 -1.16
C ALA A 77 3.11 -7.06 -1.66
N ALA A 78 1.84 -7.39 -1.91
CA ALA A 78 1.44 -8.68 -2.47
C ALA A 78 1.96 -8.86 -3.91
N MET A 79 1.78 -7.85 -4.77
CA MET A 79 2.23 -7.85 -6.18
C MET A 79 3.72 -8.14 -6.30
N SER A 80 4.55 -7.62 -5.39
CA SER A 80 6.01 -7.83 -5.39
C SER A 80 6.42 -9.32 -5.29
N LEU A 81 5.51 -10.18 -4.83
CA LEU A 81 5.72 -11.63 -4.70
C LEU A 81 5.00 -12.46 -5.77
N MET A 82 4.24 -11.82 -6.66
CA MET A 82 3.44 -12.51 -7.68
C MET A 82 4.26 -12.88 -8.92
N PRO A 83 3.83 -13.91 -9.68
CA PRO A 83 4.45 -14.27 -10.94
C PRO A 83 4.36 -13.15 -11.97
N LYS A 84 5.28 -13.13 -12.94
CA LYS A 84 5.20 -12.25 -14.11
C LYS A 84 3.92 -12.55 -14.92
N GLY A 85 3.32 -11.49 -15.46
CA GLY A 85 2.10 -11.59 -16.28
C GLY A 85 0.81 -11.70 -15.49
N THR A 86 0.85 -11.56 -14.16
CA THR A 86 -0.35 -11.51 -13.33
C THR A 86 -0.59 -10.10 -12.79
N GLY A 87 -1.80 -9.83 -12.34
CA GLY A 87 -2.16 -8.62 -11.62
C GLY A 87 -2.70 -8.90 -10.23
N VAL A 88 -2.76 -7.87 -9.40
CA VAL A 88 -3.31 -7.93 -8.05
C VAL A 88 -4.69 -7.30 -7.98
N LEU A 89 -5.64 -7.98 -7.33
CA LEU A 89 -6.92 -7.38 -6.95
C LEU A 89 -7.18 -7.58 -5.45
N THR A 90 -7.71 -6.56 -4.80
CA THR A 90 -8.18 -6.64 -3.42
C THR A 90 -9.52 -7.35 -3.40
N VAL A 91 -9.64 -8.41 -2.60
CA VAL A 91 -10.88 -9.18 -2.41
C VAL A 91 -11.73 -8.54 -1.32
N GLU A 92 -11.10 -8.21 -0.18
CA GLU A 92 -11.72 -7.56 0.96
C GLU A 92 -10.65 -6.92 1.85
N PHE A 93 -11.07 -6.00 2.68
CA PHE A 93 -10.26 -5.50 3.78
C PHE A 93 -11.12 -5.09 4.96
N LYS A 94 -10.51 -5.06 6.13
CA LYS A 94 -11.05 -4.42 7.31
C LYS A 94 -10.10 -3.32 7.75
N MET A 95 -10.59 -2.08 7.86
CA MET A 95 -9.84 -0.91 8.33
C MET A 95 -10.32 -0.49 9.71
N ASN A 96 -9.41 -0.36 10.66
CA ASN A 96 -9.66 0.23 11.97
C ASN A 96 -9.01 1.61 12.01
N LEU A 97 -9.83 2.66 12.12
CA LEU A 97 -9.38 4.04 12.30
C LEU A 97 -9.27 4.31 13.80
N MET A 98 -8.05 4.42 14.30
CA MET A 98 -7.76 4.51 15.74
C MET A 98 -7.56 5.94 16.23
N SER A 99 -7.25 6.86 15.33
CA SER A 99 -7.07 8.28 15.63
C SER A 99 -7.46 9.12 14.42
N PRO A 100 -7.89 10.39 14.61
CA PRO A 100 -8.13 11.31 13.51
C PRO A 100 -6.90 11.48 12.62
N GLY A 101 -7.10 11.52 11.31
CA GLY A 101 -6.05 11.77 10.32
C GLY A 101 -5.56 13.21 10.38
N LYS A 102 -4.56 13.49 11.23
CA LYS A 102 -3.94 14.79 11.42
C LYS A 102 -2.43 14.64 11.39
N GLY A 103 -1.76 15.36 10.49
CA GLY A 103 -0.31 15.32 10.29
C GLY A 103 0.11 16.11 9.06
N ASP A 104 1.41 16.26 8.84
CA ASP A 104 1.98 16.92 7.67
C ASP A 104 1.95 16.00 6.44
N ARG A 105 2.10 14.69 6.68
CA ARG A 105 1.95 13.63 5.69
C ARG A 105 1.51 12.31 6.34
N PHE A 106 1.12 11.35 5.52
CA PHE A 106 0.66 10.04 5.95
C PHE A 106 1.46 8.95 5.24
N LEU A 107 1.89 7.95 6.01
CA LEU A 107 2.63 6.80 5.48
C LEU A 107 1.74 5.57 5.53
N GLY A 108 1.52 4.94 4.39
CA GLY A 108 0.91 3.63 4.28
C GLY A 108 2.01 2.57 4.18
N VAL A 109 2.05 1.64 5.11
CA VAL A 109 2.98 0.51 5.11
C VAL A 109 2.20 -0.77 4.94
N GLY A 110 2.40 -1.46 3.82
CA GLY A 110 1.80 -2.76 3.54
C GLY A 110 2.81 -3.89 3.70
N LYS A 111 2.42 -4.98 4.37
CA LYS A 111 3.26 -6.17 4.60
C LYS A 111 2.50 -7.44 4.27
N VAL A 112 3.11 -8.36 3.54
CA VAL A 112 2.57 -9.69 3.32
C VAL A 112 2.81 -10.53 4.58
N ILE A 113 1.73 -11.03 5.17
CA ILE A 113 1.76 -11.93 6.33
C ILE A 113 1.79 -13.38 5.87
N ARG A 114 1.01 -13.69 4.82
CA ARG A 114 0.95 -15.04 4.25
C ARG A 114 0.99 -14.99 2.71
N PRO A 115 2.11 -15.39 2.09
CA PRO A 115 2.23 -15.47 0.64
C PRO A 115 1.60 -16.78 0.13
N GLY A 116 0.41 -16.71 -0.45
CA GLY A 116 -0.25 -17.83 -1.13
C GLY A 116 -0.02 -17.84 -2.64
N LYS A 117 -0.45 -18.89 -3.32
CA LYS A 117 -0.43 -18.95 -4.80
C LYS A 117 -1.51 -18.07 -5.42
N THR A 118 -2.72 -18.15 -4.88
CA THR A 118 -3.91 -17.43 -5.37
C THR A 118 -4.32 -16.31 -4.44
N ILE A 119 -4.28 -16.57 -3.13
CA ILE A 119 -4.69 -15.63 -2.08
C ILE A 119 -3.49 -15.29 -1.19
N MET A 120 -3.30 -14.01 -0.92
CA MET A 120 -2.31 -13.49 0.03
C MET A 120 -3.00 -12.69 1.12
N VAL A 121 -2.56 -12.85 2.36
CA VAL A 121 -3.01 -12.04 3.49
C VAL A 121 -1.98 -10.97 3.77
N THR A 122 -2.45 -9.73 3.90
CA THR A 122 -1.60 -8.56 4.17
C THR A 122 -2.04 -7.83 5.44
N LEU A 123 -1.08 -7.18 6.07
CA LEU A 123 -1.27 -6.21 7.14
C LEU A 123 -0.88 -4.84 6.62
N GLY A 124 -1.74 -3.85 6.82
CA GLY A 124 -1.50 -2.47 6.47
C GLY A 124 -1.51 -1.58 7.70
N GLU A 125 -0.54 -0.69 7.80
CA GLU A 125 -0.43 0.30 8.86
C GLU A 125 -0.45 1.70 8.24
N CYS A 126 -1.21 2.63 8.85
CA CYS A 126 -1.19 4.04 8.49
C CYS A 126 -0.60 4.86 9.61
N PHE A 127 0.47 5.58 9.31
CA PHE A 127 1.09 6.52 10.25
C PHE A 127 0.84 7.95 9.80
N ALA A 128 0.35 8.80 10.71
CA ALA A 128 0.45 10.24 10.55
C ALA A 128 1.84 10.70 11.01
N GLU A 129 2.53 11.50 10.19
CA GLU A 129 3.83 12.06 10.52
C GLU A 129 3.71 13.58 10.68
N THR A 130 4.23 14.11 11.79
CA THR A 130 4.30 15.54 12.09
C THR A 130 5.70 15.86 12.59
N LYS A 131 6.43 16.75 11.89
CA LYS A 131 7.80 17.15 12.25
C LYS A 131 8.75 15.95 12.44
N GLY A 132 8.55 14.88 11.67
CA GLY A 132 9.35 13.65 11.73
C GLY A 132 8.91 12.64 12.79
N GLU A 133 7.98 12.98 13.67
CA GLU A 133 7.39 12.03 14.63
C GLU A 133 6.21 11.28 13.98
N ARG A 134 6.15 9.97 14.19
CA ARG A 134 5.13 9.08 13.61
C ARG A 134 4.17 8.57 14.66
N LYS A 135 2.88 8.66 14.37
CA LYS A 135 1.80 8.09 15.18
C LYS A 135 0.98 7.12 14.33
N LEU A 136 0.80 5.90 14.79
CA LEU A 136 -0.10 4.94 14.16
C LEU A 136 -1.55 5.45 14.30
N VAL A 137 -2.23 5.68 13.18
CA VAL A 137 -3.59 6.23 13.15
C VAL A 137 -4.62 5.25 12.59
N ALA A 138 -4.18 4.26 11.83
CA ALA A 138 -5.07 3.21 11.34
C ALA A 138 -4.34 1.89 11.09
N LEU A 139 -5.09 0.80 11.15
CA LEU A 139 -4.63 -0.56 10.89
C LEU A 139 -5.60 -1.26 9.94
N MET A 140 -5.05 -1.97 8.96
CA MET A 140 -5.82 -2.75 7.98
C MET A 140 -5.36 -4.21 7.97
N THR A 141 -6.31 -5.12 7.86
CA THR A 141 -6.06 -6.47 7.36
C THR A 141 -6.74 -6.60 6.01
N ALA A 142 -6.06 -7.17 5.03
CA ALA A 142 -6.62 -7.31 3.69
C ALA A 142 -6.25 -8.65 3.04
N THR A 143 -7.14 -9.10 2.17
CA THR A 143 -6.96 -10.28 1.32
C THR A 143 -6.74 -9.83 -0.12
N MET A 144 -5.59 -10.18 -0.66
CA MET A 144 -5.20 -9.90 -2.04
C MET A 144 -5.28 -11.16 -2.88
N MET A 145 -5.74 -11.03 -4.12
CA MET A 145 -5.86 -12.14 -5.07
C MET A 145 -4.92 -11.95 -6.24
N VAL A 146 -4.21 -13.01 -6.59
CA VAL A 146 -3.45 -13.12 -7.85
C VAL A 146 -4.43 -13.38 -8.98
N VAL A 147 -4.43 -12.53 -9.99
CA VAL A 147 -5.29 -12.65 -11.17
C VAL A 147 -4.42 -12.90 -12.40
N ASP A 148 -4.67 -14.03 -13.04
CA ASP A 148 -4.12 -14.39 -14.35
C ASP A 148 -5.27 -14.30 -15.36
N SER A 149 -5.46 -13.10 -15.92
CA SER A 149 -6.56 -12.83 -16.85
C SER A 149 -6.14 -11.75 -17.86
N PRO A 150 -6.54 -11.88 -19.13
CA PRO A 150 -6.25 -10.87 -20.16
C PRO A 150 -6.72 -9.47 -19.71
N GLY A 151 -5.83 -8.48 -19.81
CA GLY A 151 -6.11 -7.09 -19.44
C GLY A 151 -5.91 -6.75 -17.97
N ILE A 152 -5.61 -7.74 -17.10
CA ILE A 152 -5.26 -7.50 -15.69
C ILE A 152 -3.81 -7.93 -15.50
N VAL A 153 -2.89 -7.02 -15.80
CA VAL A 153 -1.44 -7.23 -15.67
C VAL A 153 -0.81 -5.98 -15.06
N ASP A 154 -0.04 -6.18 -13.99
CA ASP A 154 0.75 -5.13 -13.35
C ASP A 154 2.08 -4.87 -14.07
#